data_bec199d3e5cb41ea1f775ecfbdd551fe
#
_entry.id   bec199d3e5cb41ea1f775ecfbdd551fe
#
_cell.length_a   1.000
_cell.length_b   1.000
_cell.length_c   1.000
_cell.angle_alpha   90.00
_cell.angle_beta   90.00
_cell.angle_gamma   90.00
#
_symmetry.space_group_name_H-M   'P 1'
#
loop_
_entity.id
_entity.type
_entity.pdbx_description
1 polymer ?
#
loop_
_entity_poly.entity_id
_entity_poly.type
_entity_poly.pdbx_seq_one_letter_code
_entity_poly.pdbx_strand_id
1 'polypeptide(L)'
;MIDLRPPRRARHSRPPRESWRRRRRRRLAARHTWFGRHPASTVLLAVVVALTPVWWSLGTTMFNPNNGSPVAAAADWFRNHGAGSVVRWAENVWYTHNAPPKGGKPPKGAIPPPSPTTTTPQQVAFAHLPTPPPIVPLAQPPIPGEGQWHPAGRLVHGIPAVYEAYLRPDPIHTSLVVGVAWMDTELLRATLYSGSMIPGGGPYRYTAPIGPHMSQSLVAAFNAGFLMQDAEGGYYTQGKTIIPLRQGAASFVIYANGSCTVGAWGTQVSMTPQVVAVRQNLQLLVNNGAPVPGLNANDTTKWGLTLGNQVYVWRSGVGVTADGALVYVGGPGLNITTLANLLVRAGVVRGMEMDINTDWVNFSAYAPAPGQPAAPSNGATLLSSMMGGPARYFTDWPRDFITMSAAP
;
A
#
# COMPACT_ATOMS: atom_id res chain seq x y z
N MET A 1 -31.16 -106.32 42.62
CA MET A 1 -31.83 -105.10 42.07
C MET A 1 -30.91 -103.96 42.32
N ILE A 2 -30.19 -103.54 41.32
CA ILE A 2 -29.19 -102.45 41.36
C ILE A 2 -29.75 -101.30 40.68
N ASP A 3 -29.98 -100.25 41.41
CA ASP A 3 -30.55 -98.97 40.89
C ASP A 3 -29.41 -98.06 40.29
N LEU A 4 -29.37 -97.91 38.97
CA LEU A 4 -28.38 -97.14 38.28
C LEU A 4 -29.03 -95.83 37.85
N ARG A 5 -28.83 -94.69 38.59
CA ARG A 5 -29.14 -93.39 38.18
C ARG A 5 -27.92 -92.68 37.62
N PRO A 6 -28.00 -91.96 36.45
CA PRO A 6 -26.86 -91.23 35.83
C PRO A 6 -26.56 -89.95 36.61
N PRO A 7 -25.32 -89.41 36.54
CA PRO A 7 -24.94 -88.21 37.27
C PRO A 7 -25.48 -86.96 36.59
N ARG A 8 -25.97 -86.04 37.40
CA ARG A 8 -26.49 -84.72 37.00
C ARG A 8 -25.32 -83.89 36.42
N ARG A 9 -25.45 -83.41 35.18
CA ARG A 9 -24.58 -82.40 34.55
C ARG A 9 -24.64 -81.08 35.30
N ALA A 10 -23.45 -80.55 35.70
CA ALA A 10 -23.27 -79.28 36.30
C ALA A 10 -23.65 -78.15 35.28
N ARG A 11 -24.58 -77.30 35.67
CA ARG A 11 -24.93 -76.11 34.92
C ARG A 11 -23.79 -75.10 35.02
N HIS A 12 -23.07 -74.82 33.93
CA HIS A 12 -22.15 -73.68 33.85
C HIS A 12 -22.99 -72.38 33.94
N SER A 13 -22.92 -71.71 35.09
CA SER A 13 -23.46 -70.42 35.31
C SER A 13 -22.74 -69.38 34.42
N ARG A 14 -23.41 -68.75 33.44
CA ARG A 14 -22.91 -67.64 32.70
C ARG A 14 -22.60 -66.46 33.64
N PRO A 15 -21.45 -65.80 33.53
CA PRO A 15 -21.15 -64.64 34.39
C PRO A 15 -22.14 -63.53 34.13
N PRO A 16 -22.60 -62.80 35.15
CA PRO A 16 -23.67 -61.84 35.07
C PRO A 16 -23.30 -60.69 34.11
N ARG A 17 -24.23 -60.32 33.25
CA ARG A 17 -24.07 -59.21 32.26
C ARG A 17 -23.72 -57.84 32.87
N GLU A 18 -23.76 -57.73 34.21
CA GLU A 18 -23.35 -56.54 34.96
C GLU A 18 -21.83 -56.23 34.91
N SER A 19 -20.96 -57.25 34.78
CA SER A 19 -19.51 -57.05 34.80
C SER A 19 -19.03 -56.21 33.61
N TRP A 20 -19.65 -56.29 32.44
CA TRP A 20 -19.27 -55.57 31.24
C TRP A 20 -19.69 -54.08 31.29
N ARG A 21 -20.92 -53.78 31.78
CA ARG A 21 -21.38 -52.42 31.96
C ARG A 21 -20.61 -51.68 33.05
N ARG A 22 -20.21 -52.36 34.16
CA ARG A 22 -19.36 -51.79 35.21
C ARG A 22 -17.94 -51.53 34.72
N ARG A 23 -17.34 -52.42 33.90
CA ARG A 23 -16.01 -52.21 33.28
C ARG A 23 -16.04 -51.08 32.25
N ARG A 24 -17.10 -50.93 31.47
CA ARG A 24 -17.27 -49.82 30.53
C ARG A 24 -17.48 -48.48 31.26
N ARG A 25 -18.30 -48.44 32.30
CA ARG A 25 -18.42 -47.26 33.16
C ARG A 25 -17.16 -46.84 33.84
N ARG A 26 -16.35 -47.81 34.37
CA ARG A 26 -15.03 -47.53 34.98
C ARG A 26 -14.04 -46.99 33.94
N ARG A 27 -14.03 -47.52 32.71
CA ARG A 27 -13.17 -46.98 31.63
C ARG A 27 -13.60 -45.61 31.13
N LEU A 28 -14.88 -45.32 31.11
CA LEU A 28 -15.39 -43.99 30.81
C LEU A 28 -15.15 -43.00 31.95
N ALA A 29 -15.33 -43.43 33.20
CA ALA A 29 -15.02 -42.61 34.37
C ALA A 29 -13.49 -42.38 34.54
N ALA A 30 -12.64 -43.33 34.15
CA ALA A 30 -11.19 -43.14 34.15
C ALA A 30 -10.73 -42.14 33.06
N ARG A 31 -11.46 -42.02 31.93
CA ARG A 31 -11.22 -40.96 30.93
C ARG A 31 -11.67 -39.59 31.42
N HIS A 32 -12.71 -39.50 32.24
CA HIS A 32 -13.16 -38.24 32.86
C HIS A 32 -12.30 -37.83 34.07
N THR A 33 -11.57 -38.72 34.71
CA THR A 33 -10.80 -38.40 35.94
C THR A 33 -9.59 -37.53 35.70
N TRP A 34 -8.91 -37.59 34.54
CA TRP A 34 -7.77 -36.70 34.25
C TRP A 34 -8.22 -35.27 34.03
N PHE A 35 -9.22 -35.05 33.16
CA PHE A 35 -9.80 -33.74 32.90
C PHE A 35 -10.52 -33.16 34.14
N GLY A 36 -11.17 -34.00 34.96
CA GLY A 36 -11.81 -33.53 36.17
C GLY A 36 -10.85 -33.18 37.32
N ARG A 37 -9.63 -33.76 37.34
CA ARG A 37 -8.61 -33.42 38.33
C ARG A 37 -7.82 -32.15 38.02
N HIS A 38 -7.83 -31.68 36.76
CA HIS A 38 -7.11 -30.49 36.32
C HIS A 38 -8.02 -29.56 35.47
N PRO A 39 -9.08 -28.99 36.04
CA PRO A 39 -10.05 -28.22 35.30
C PRO A 39 -9.39 -26.99 34.62
N ALA A 40 -8.45 -26.36 35.27
CA ALA A 40 -7.72 -25.21 34.71
C ALA A 40 -6.87 -25.60 33.47
N SER A 41 -6.16 -26.75 33.54
CA SER A 41 -5.36 -27.24 32.40
C SER A 41 -6.25 -27.70 31.23
N THR A 42 -7.41 -28.24 31.51
CA THR A 42 -8.40 -28.64 30.49
C THR A 42 -8.98 -27.43 29.78
N VAL A 43 -9.36 -26.38 30.52
CA VAL A 43 -9.84 -25.12 29.96
C VAL A 43 -8.73 -24.47 29.14
N LEU A 44 -7.50 -24.43 29.66
CA LEU A 44 -6.35 -23.88 28.93
C LEU A 44 -6.10 -24.62 27.60
N LEU A 45 -6.12 -25.95 27.63
CA LEU A 45 -5.96 -26.77 26.42
C LEU A 45 -7.09 -26.52 25.42
N ALA A 46 -8.33 -26.47 25.88
CA ALA A 46 -9.48 -26.17 25.03
C ALA A 46 -9.37 -24.76 24.39
N VAL A 47 -8.92 -23.77 25.15
CA VAL A 47 -8.64 -22.41 24.63
C VAL A 47 -7.52 -22.42 23.61
N VAL A 48 -6.42 -23.10 23.88
CA VAL A 48 -5.29 -23.21 22.92
C VAL A 48 -5.76 -23.86 21.62
N VAL A 49 -6.50 -24.98 21.70
CA VAL A 49 -7.03 -25.67 20.51
C VAL A 49 -8.03 -24.77 19.75
N ALA A 50 -8.91 -24.08 20.46
CA ALA A 50 -9.87 -23.16 19.83
C ALA A 50 -9.19 -21.95 19.15
N LEU A 51 -8.07 -21.48 19.69
CA LEU A 51 -7.28 -20.37 19.13
C LEU A 51 -6.29 -20.81 18.05
N THR A 52 -6.03 -22.11 17.88
CA THR A 52 -5.08 -22.61 16.85
C THR A 52 -5.38 -22.07 15.43
N PRO A 53 -6.64 -22.05 14.92
CA PRO A 53 -6.94 -21.49 13.60
C PRO A 53 -6.62 -19.99 13.53
N VAL A 54 -6.85 -19.26 14.62
CA VAL A 54 -6.56 -17.82 14.73
C VAL A 54 -5.06 -17.56 14.63
N TRP A 55 -4.27 -18.30 15.43
CA TRP A 55 -2.80 -18.21 15.40
C TRP A 55 -2.21 -18.64 14.07
N TRP A 56 -2.78 -19.69 13.46
CA TRP A 56 -2.37 -20.14 12.14
C TRP A 56 -2.63 -19.06 11.07
N SER A 57 -3.84 -18.49 11.05
CA SER A 57 -4.22 -17.43 10.12
C SER A 57 -3.36 -16.18 10.30
N LEU A 58 -3.14 -15.74 11.54
CA LEU A 58 -2.25 -14.61 11.84
C LEU A 58 -0.82 -14.91 11.42
N GLY A 59 -0.29 -16.08 11.77
CA GLY A 59 1.07 -16.49 11.44
C GLY A 59 1.31 -16.54 9.91
N THR A 60 0.40 -17.14 9.16
CA THR A 60 0.51 -17.18 7.70
C THR A 60 0.45 -15.79 7.09
N THR A 61 -0.33 -14.86 7.66
CA THR A 61 -0.40 -13.47 7.21
C THR A 61 0.88 -12.71 7.52
N MET A 62 1.41 -12.83 8.74
CA MET A 62 2.62 -12.12 9.19
C MET A 62 3.89 -12.57 8.46
N PHE A 63 4.00 -13.85 8.16
CA PHE A 63 5.20 -14.43 7.54
C PHE A 63 5.08 -14.60 6.03
N ASN A 64 4.02 -14.10 5.43
CA ASN A 64 3.94 -14.00 3.98
C ASN A 64 4.81 -12.83 3.50
N PRO A 65 5.87 -13.09 2.72
CA PRO A 65 6.80 -12.04 2.27
C PRO A 65 6.12 -10.96 1.41
N ASN A 66 4.93 -11.25 0.90
CA ASN A 66 4.16 -10.32 0.05
C ASN A 66 3.28 -9.35 0.84
N ASN A 67 3.15 -9.52 2.15
CA ASN A 67 2.25 -8.67 2.98
C ASN A 67 2.96 -7.46 3.64
N GLY A 68 4.13 -7.09 3.16
CA GLY A 68 4.91 -6.00 3.75
C GLY A 68 5.66 -6.43 5.02
N SER A 69 5.82 -5.53 5.99
CA SER A 69 6.45 -5.92 7.26
C SER A 69 5.51 -6.81 8.08
N PRO A 70 6.03 -7.75 8.88
CA PRO A 70 5.21 -8.59 9.76
C PRO A 70 4.29 -7.79 10.70
N VAL A 71 4.72 -6.60 11.10
CA VAL A 71 3.93 -5.70 11.96
C VAL A 71 2.75 -5.10 11.19
N ALA A 72 2.96 -4.64 9.96
CA ALA A 72 1.89 -4.12 9.11
C ALA A 72 0.89 -5.21 8.74
N ALA A 73 1.39 -6.39 8.39
CA ALA A 73 0.56 -7.56 8.09
C ALA A 73 -0.30 -7.99 9.29
N ALA A 74 0.26 -7.96 10.50
CA ALA A 74 -0.49 -8.20 11.73
C ALA A 74 -1.55 -7.11 11.98
N ALA A 75 -1.19 -5.84 11.82
CA ALA A 75 -2.12 -4.73 12.00
C ALA A 75 -3.31 -4.84 11.04
N ASP A 76 -3.08 -5.13 9.76
CA ASP A 76 -4.13 -5.34 8.78
C ASP A 76 -4.98 -6.58 9.09
N TRP A 77 -4.34 -7.67 9.56
CA TRP A 77 -5.05 -8.87 10.00
C TRP A 77 -6.01 -8.55 11.18
N PHE A 78 -5.52 -7.86 12.21
CA PHE A 78 -6.34 -7.47 13.37
C PHE A 78 -7.49 -6.52 12.97
N ARG A 79 -7.26 -5.57 12.06
CA ARG A 79 -8.32 -4.69 11.53
C ARG A 79 -9.42 -5.50 10.84
N ASN A 80 -9.02 -6.44 9.99
CA ASN A 80 -9.95 -7.28 9.22
C ASN A 80 -10.74 -8.27 10.10
N HIS A 81 -10.24 -8.56 11.31
CA HIS A 81 -10.90 -9.43 12.30
C HIS A 81 -11.58 -8.66 13.46
N GLY A 82 -11.90 -7.39 13.26
CA GLY A 82 -12.68 -6.58 14.19
C GLY A 82 -11.91 -5.99 15.38
N ALA A 83 -10.59 -6.19 15.45
CA ALA A 83 -9.74 -5.65 16.52
C ALA A 83 -9.08 -4.30 16.16
N GLY A 84 -9.64 -3.55 15.22
CA GLY A 84 -9.11 -2.26 14.76
C GLY A 84 -8.93 -1.21 15.87
N SER A 85 -9.72 -1.26 16.94
CA SER A 85 -9.55 -0.39 18.12
C SER A 85 -8.28 -0.70 18.91
N VAL A 86 -7.92 -1.98 19.04
CA VAL A 86 -6.68 -2.41 19.71
C VAL A 86 -5.46 -2.00 18.90
N VAL A 87 -5.53 -2.17 17.59
CA VAL A 87 -4.47 -1.73 16.67
C VAL A 87 -4.28 -0.23 16.81
N ARG A 88 -5.34 0.57 16.72
CA ARG A 88 -5.28 2.03 16.89
C ARG A 88 -4.65 2.44 18.22
N TRP A 89 -4.96 1.74 19.31
CA TRP A 89 -4.37 2.02 20.62
C TRP A 89 -2.86 1.71 20.65
N ALA A 90 -2.44 0.54 20.18
CA ALA A 90 -1.03 0.15 20.14
C ALA A 90 -0.18 1.11 19.28
N GLU A 91 -0.73 1.50 18.15
CA GLU A 91 -0.13 2.45 17.23
C GLU A 91 -0.06 3.87 17.82
N ASN A 92 -1.08 4.29 18.59
CA ASN A 92 -1.05 5.57 19.31
C ASN A 92 0.12 5.63 20.29
N VAL A 93 0.33 4.56 21.07
CA VAL A 93 1.46 4.47 22.01
C VAL A 93 2.79 4.53 21.25
N TRP A 94 2.93 3.80 20.16
CA TRP A 94 4.15 3.76 19.35
C TRP A 94 4.48 5.14 18.76
N TYR A 95 3.55 5.78 18.07
CA TYR A 95 3.78 7.05 17.39
C TYR A 95 3.92 8.24 18.34
N THR A 96 3.29 8.21 19.52
CA THR A 96 3.49 9.26 20.54
C THR A 96 4.94 9.30 21.02
N HIS A 97 5.62 8.14 21.04
CA HIS A 97 7.04 8.06 21.41
C HIS A 97 8.00 8.28 20.22
N ASN A 98 7.51 8.21 18.97
CA ASN A 98 8.30 8.32 17.76
C ASN A 98 7.85 9.51 16.88
N ALA A 99 7.48 10.63 17.48
CA ALA A 99 7.16 11.84 16.72
C ALA A 99 8.34 12.27 15.83
N PRO A 100 8.09 12.83 14.63
CA PRO A 100 9.16 13.27 13.75
C PRO A 100 10.12 14.24 14.44
N PRO A 101 11.44 14.11 14.25
CA PRO A 101 12.41 14.97 14.87
C PRO A 101 12.25 16.40 14.36
N LYS A 102 12.26 17.38 15.29
CA LYS A 102 12.25 18.81 14.95
C LYS A 102 13.67 19.32 14.78
N GLY A 103 13.88 20.17 13.77
CA GLY A 103 15.21 20.70 13.45
C GLY A 103 16.15 19.64 12.87
N GLY A 104 17.47 19.93 12.96
CA GLY A 104 18.52 19.08 12.45
C GLY A 104 18.81 19.27 10.95
N LYS A 105 19.75 18.46 10.45
CA LYS A 105 20.12 18.42 9.03
C LYS A 105 19.76 17.05 8.45
N PRO A 106 19.38 16.96 7.17
CA PRO A 106 19.21 15.68 6.49
C PRO A 106 20.48 14.84 6.55
N PRO A 107 20.35 13.50 6.44
CA PRO A 107 21.49 12.63 6.26
C PRO A 107 22.36 13.09 5.07
N LYS A 108 23.67 12.90 5.17
CA LYS A 108 24.59 13.24 4.07
C LYS A 108 24.21 12.46 2.81
N GLY A 109 24.04 13.17 1.70
CA GLY A 109 23.66 12.58 0.41
C GLY A 109 22.16 12.33 0.23
N ALA A 110 21.31 12.63 1.21
CA ALA A 110 19.85 12.49 1.07
C ALA A 110 19.26 13.51 0.06
N ILE A 111 19.94 14.63 -0.17
CA ILE A 111 19.65 15.58 -1.24
C ILE A 111 20.85 15.54 -2.17
N PRO A 112 20.71 15.06 -3.43
CA PRO A 112 21.78 15.05 -4.40
C PRO A 112 22.26 16.47 -4.74
N PRO A 113 23.54 16.65 -5.09
CA PRO A 113 24.02 17.94 -5.57
C PRO A 113 23.35 18.29 -6.90
N PRO A 114 23.30 19.57 -7.29
CA PRO A 114 22.76 19.97 -8.59
C PRO A 114 23.43 19.21 -9.72
N SER A 115 22.65 18.63 -10.62
CA SER A 115 23.22 18.04 -11.84
C SER A 115 23.74 19.16 -12.75
N PRO A 116 24.90 18.98 -13.39
CA PRO A 116 25.37 19.94 -14.38
C PRO A 116 24.34 19.98 -15.52
N THR A 117 23.78 21.15 -15.78
CA THR A 117 22.82 21.37 -16.86
C THR A 117 23.54 21.28 -18.19
N THR A 118 23.62 20.12 -18.79
CA THR A 118 24.04 19.97 -20.17
C THR A 118 22.83 20.25 -21.06
N THR A 119 22.52 21.52 -21.27
CA THR A 119 21.57 21.96 -22.29
C THR A 119 22.25 21.94 -23.65
N THR A 120 22.33 20.79 -24.28
CA THR A 120 22.46 20.72 -25.73
C THR A 120 21.00 20.74 -26.25
N PRO A 121 20.58 21.74 -27.02
CA PRO A 121 19.26 21.73 -27.65
C PRO A 121 19.27 20.61 -28.70
N GLN A 122 18.85 19.43 -28.30
CA GLN A 122 18.57 18.37 -29.25
C GLN A 122 17.18 18.67 -29.81
N GLN A 123 17.11 18.91 -31.13
CA GLN A 123 15.86 19.08 -31.82
C GLN A 123 15.12 17.73 -31.76
N VAL A 124 14.16 17.63 -30.82
CA VAL A 124 13.50 16.37 -30.53
C VAL A 124 12.27 16.29 -31.44
N ALA A 125 12.16 15.21 -32.21
CA ALA A 125 11.07 14.95 -33.14
C ALA A 125 9.76 14.51 -32.46
N PHE A 126 9.78 14.25 -31.15
CA PHE A 126 8.64 13.78 -30.40
C PHE A 126 8.05 14.87 -29.51
N ALA A 127 6.72 14.94 -29.44
CA ALA A 127 6.02 15.80 -28.50
C ALA A 127 6.37 15.39 -27.06
N HIS A 128 6.75 16.37 -26.24
CA HIS A 128 7.03 16.18 -24.83
C HIS A 128 6.76 17.47 -24.07
N LEU A 129 6.51 17.35 -22.76
CA LEU A 129 6.32 18.52 -21.91
C LEU A 129 7.64 19.22 -21.60
N PRO A 130 7.64 20.53 -21.37
CA PRO A 130 8.83 21.25 -20.94
C PRO A 130 9.31 20.76 -19.58
N THR A 131 10.64 20.68 -19.38
CA THR A 131 11.21 20.35 -18.08
C THR A 131 10.69 21.31 -17.01
N PRO A 132 10.18 20.81 -15.86
CA PRO A 132 9.59 21.65 -14.84
C PRO A 132 10.63 22.60 -14.22
N PRO A 133 10.26 23.82 -13.81
CA PRO A 133 11.14 24.72 -13.08
C PRO A 133 11.50 24.13 -11.71
N PRO A 134 12.69 24.46 -11.16
CA PRO A 134 13.08 24.03 -9.82
C PRO A 134 12.04 24.37 -8.76
N ILE A 135 11.82 23.48 -7.81
CA ILE A 135 10.88 23.68 -6.71
C ILE A 135 11.52 24.59 -5.65
N VAL A 136 10.85 25.67 -5.30
CA VAL A 136 11.33 26.57 -4.24
C VAL A 136 11.22 25.87 -2.88
N PRO A 137 12.35 25.66 -2.14
CA PRO A 137 12.34 25.03 -0.83
C PRO A 137 11.47 25.73 0.21
N LEU A 138 10.77 24.93 1.02
CA LEU A 138 9.95 25.40 2.14
C LEU A 138 10.82 25.85 3.33
N ALA A 139 11.88 25.09 3.61
CA ALA A 139 12.78 25.36 4.72
C ALA A 139 13.93 26.32 4.30
N GLN A 140 14.28 27.26 5.17
CA GLN A 140 15.34 28.23 4.94
C GLN A 140 16.48 28.05 5.96
N PRO A 141 17.76 28.32 5.61
CA PRO A 141 18.24 28.51 4.22
C PRO A 141 18.12 27.19 3.40
N PRO A 142 18.02 27.29 2.07
CA PRO A 142 17.98 26.09 1.23
C PRO A 142 19.30 25.32 1.31
N ILE A 143 19.23 24.00 1.16
CA ILE A 143 20.39 23.14 1.06
C ILE A 143 20.78 23.02 -0.44
N PRO A 144 22.07 22.97 -0.78
CA PRO A 144 22.50 22.76 -2.17
C PRO A 144 21.85 21.52 -2.80
N GLY A 145 21.23 21.69 -3.98
CA GLY A 145 20.49 20.63 -4.67
C GLY A 145 19.02 20.49 -4.25
N GLU A 146 18.59 21.14 -3.17
CA GLU A 146 17.21 21.07 -2.71
C GLU A 146 16.24 21.68 -3.74
N GLY A 147 15.23 20.89 -4.16
CA GLY A 147 14.26 21.30 -5.17
C GLY A 147 14.75 21.28 -6.63
N GLN A 148 16.01 20.86 -6.86
CA GLN A 148 16.51 20.68 -8.22
C GLN A 148 16.05 19.35 -8.80
N TRP A 149 15.75 19.34 -10.09
CA TRP A 149 15.30 18.14 -10.79
C TRP A 149 16.47 17.32 -11.33
N HIS A 150 16.38 16.01 -11.17
CA HIS A 150 17.32 15.01 -11.65
C HIS A 150 16.58 14.02 -12.55
N PRO A 151 17.07 13.75 -13.77
CA PRO A 151 16.47 12.71 -14.62
C PRO A 151 16.51 11.34 -13.92
N ALA A 152 15.42 10.59 -14.03
CA ALA A 152 15.27 9.25 -13.45
C ALA A 152 14.60 8.29 -14.45
N GLY A 153 14.81 6.99 -14.24
CA GLY A 153 14.27 5.95 -15.10
C GLY A 153 14.90 5.92 -16.50
N ARG A 154 14.31 5.10 -17.38
CA ARG A 154 14.76 5.02 -18.79
C ARG A 154 14.38 6.26 -19.58
N LEU A 155 15.18 6.56 -20.58
CA LEU A 155 14.82 7.54 -21.60
C LEU A 155 13.71 6.98 -22.50
N VAL A 156 12.77 7.83 -22.88
CA VAL A 156 11.73 7.54 -23.87
C VAL A 156 12.04 8.37 -25.10
N HIS A 157 12.28 7.74 -26.24
CA HIS A 157 12.76 8.40 -27.48
C HIS A 157 14.01 9.26 -27.28
N GLY A 158 14.88 8.87 -26.33
CA GLY A 158 16.09 9.63 -25.99
C GLY A 158 15.85 10.79 -25.00
N ILE A 159 14.62 11.01 -24.54
CA ILE A 159 14.22 12.11 -23.65
C ILE A 159 13.99 11.57 -22.25
N PRO A 160 14.43 12.23 -21.16
CA PRO A 160 14.01 11.90 -19.80
C PRO A 160 12.52 12.14 -19.63
N ALA A 161 11.76 11.08 -19.32
CA ALA A 161 10.33 11.15 -19.11
C ALA A 161 9.93 11.26 -17.63
N VAL A 162 10.90 11.07 -16.72
CA VAL A 162 10.74 11.20 -15.27
C VAL A 162 11.85 12.06 -14.72
N TYR A 163 11.50 12.97 -13.83
CA TYR A 163 12.46 13.78 -13.06
C TYR A 163 12.13 13.66 -11.57
N GLU A 164 13.15 13.56 -10.74
CA GLU A 164 13.04 13.47 -9.28
C GLU A 164 13.66 14.71 -8.63
N ALA A 165 12.99 15.22 -7.59
CA ALA A 165 13.51 16.30 -6.76
C ALA A 165 13.33 15.95 -5.29
N TYR A 166 14.19 16.52 -4.44
CA TYR A 166 14.26 16.22 -3.02
C TYR A 166 14.19 17.50 -2.21
N LEU A 167 13.30 17.49 -1.20
CA LEU A 167 13.04 18.67 -0.36
C LEU A 167 12.92 18.28 1.11
N ARG A 168 13.22 19.22 1.98
CA ARG A 168 12.77 19.15 3.38
C ARG A 168 11.26 19.43 3.42
N PRO A 169 10.47 18.65 4.19
CA PRO A 169 9.00 18.70 4.13
C PRO A 169 8.43 20.05 4.57
N ASP A 170 9.06 20.69 5.56
CA ASP A 170 8.62 21.96 6.14
C ASP A 170 9.77 22.64 6.92
N PRO A 171 9.58 23.90 7.43
CA PRO A 171 10.61 24.60 8.20
C PRO A 171 10.90 24.02 9.60
N ILE A 172 10.07 23.07 10.08
CA ILE A 172 10.18 22.51 11.44
C ILE A 172 10.94 21.18 11.41
N HIS A 173 10.64 20.31 10.45
CA HIS A 173 11.17 18.94 10.36
C HIS A 173 12.35 18.86 9.39
N THR A 174 13.32 19.74 9.59
CA THR A 174 14.42 20.01 8.64
C THR A 174 15.44 18.89 8.48
N SER A 175 15.41 17.86 9.31
CA SER A 175 16.22 16.64 9.16
C SER A 175 15.59 15.59 8.26
N LEU A 176 14.32 15.72 7.91
CA LEU A 176 13.61 14.80 7.01
C LEU A 176 13.76 15.26 5.56
N VAL A 177 13.64 14.30 4.65
CA VAL A 177 13.61 14.53 3.19
C VAL A 177 12.39 13.84 2.60
N VAL A 178 11.69 14.53 1.72
CA VAL A 178 10.61 14.01 0.89
C VAL A 178 11.04 14.02 -0.56
N GLY A 179 10.54 13.06 -1.33
CA GLY A 179 10.76 12.97 -2.76
C GLY A 179 9.58 13.49 -3.54
N VAL A 180 9.86 14.11 -4.67
CA VAL A 180 8.89 14.54 -5.67
C VAL A 180 9.31 13.94 -7.00
N ALA A 181 8.39 13.25 -7.69
CA ALA A 181 8.61 12.77 -9.05
C ALA A 181 7.65 13.48 -10.00
N TRP A 182 8.21 14.08 -11.03
CA TRP A 182 7.47 14.69 -12.14
C TRP A 182 7.56 13.75 -13.36
N MET A 183 6.43 13.53 -14.03
CA MET A 183 6.31 12.56 -15.11
C MET A 183 5.66 13.20 -16.33
N ASP A 184 6.34 13.11 -17.46
CA ASP A 184 5.86 13.60 -18.75
C ASP A 184 4.78 12.68 -19.32
N THR A 185 3.54 13.14 -19.31
CA THR A 185 2.38 12.37 -19.80
C THR A 185 2.27 12.30 -21.32
N GLU A 186 3.01 13.12 -22.07
CA GLU A 186 3.14 12.96 -23.51
C GLU A 186 4.01 11.75 -23.86
N LEU A 187 5.05 11.49 -23.07
CA LEU A 187 5.98 10.38 -23.23
C LEU A 187 5.58 9.11 -22.48
N LEU A 188 4.62 9.19 -21.54
CA LEU A 188 4.26 8.09 -20.66
C LEU A 188 2.78 7.73 -20.74
N ARG A 189 2.49 6.47 -20.49
CA ARG A 189 1.13 5.91 -20.44
C ARG A 189 0.89 5.23 -19.10
N ALA A 190 -0.18 5.63 -18.42
CA ALA A 190 -0.57 5.08 -17.14
C ALA A 190 -1.37 3.78 -17.30
N THR A 191 -1.16 2.83 -16.37
CA THR A 191 -1.99 1.64 -16.22
C THR A 191 -2.25 1.37 -14.75
N LEU A 192 -3.52 1.13 -14.38
CA LEU A 192 -3.91 0.72 -13.04
C LEU A 192 -3.77 -0.79 -12.91
N TYR A 193 -2.94 -1.23 -11.98
CA TYR A 193 -2.75 -2.61 -11.61
C TYR A 193 -3.54 -2.93 -10.34
N SER A 194 -4.31 -3.99 -10.38
CA SER A 194 -4.88 -4.58 -9.17
C SER A 194 -3.81 -5.36 -8.42
N GLY A 195 -3.81 -5.28 -7.10
CA GLY A 195 -3.02 -6.18 -6.27
C GLY A 195 -3.65 -7.56 -6.20
N SER A 196 -2.99 -8.49 -5.54
CA SER A 196 -3.51 -9.85 -5.33
C SER A 196 -4.73 -9.87 -4.39
N MET A 197 -4.93 -8.80 -3.58
CA MET A 197 -6.05 -8.67 -2.66
C MET A 197 -6.95 -7.46 -2.96
N ILE A 198 -6.40 -6.33 -3.35
CA ILE A 198 -7.11 -5.07 -3.58
C ILE A 198 -7.23 -4.82 -5.08
N PRO A 199 -8.43 -4.52 -5.59
CA PRO A 199 -9.72 -4.26 -4.91
C PRO A 199 -10.52 -5.53 -4.58
N GLY A 200 -10.03 -6.72 -4.87
CA GLY A 200 -10.77 -7.98 -4.86
C GLY A 200 -11.56 -8.20 -6.16
N GLY A 201 -12.25 -9.34 -6.29
CA GLY A 201 -13.17 -9.60 -7.42
C GLY A 201 -12.51 -9.94 -8.77
N GLY A 202 -11.21 -10.30 -8.80
CA GLY A 202 -10.52 -10.73 -10.01
C GLY A 202 -11.14 -11.95 -10.71
N PRO A 203 -10.51 -12.46 -11.77
CA PRO A 203 -9.20 -12.10 -12.27
C PRO A 203 -9.17 -10.81 -13.10
N TYR A 204 -8.02 -10.12 -13.11
CA TYR A 204 -7.76 -8.92 -13.89
C TYR A 204 -6.62 -9.14 -14.88
N ARG A 205 -6.67 -8.47 -16.04
CA ARG A 205 -5.58 -8.47 -17.01
C ARG A 205 -4.31 -7.83 -16.46
N TYR A 206 -4.49 -6.72 -15.73
CA TYR A 206 -3.40 -5.99 -15.07
C TYR A 206 -3.48 -6.25 -13.57
N THR A 207 -2.68 -7.21 -13.11
CA THR A 207 -2.57 -7.60 -11.71
C THR A 207 -1.11 -7.84 -11.34
N ALA A 208 -0.79 -7.68 -10.05
CA ALA A 208 0.54 -8.02 -9.52
C ALA A 208 0.85 -9.52 -9.73
N PRO A 209 2.11 -9.86 -10.03
CA PRO A 209 3.26 -9.02 -10.33
C PRO A 209 3.24 -8.42 -11.75
N ILE A 210 4.07 -7.37 -11.98
CA ILE A 210 4.30 -6.86 -13.34
C ILE A 210 4.93 -7.98 -14.18
N GLY A 211 4.23 -8.36 -15.26
CA GLY A 211 4.67 -9.44 -16.14
C GLY A 211 5.75 -9.01 -17.15
N PRO A 212 6.42 -9.99 -17.80
CA PRO A 212 7.54 -9.74 -18.71
C PRO A 212 7.20 -8.80 -19.88
N HIS A 213 5.98 -8.89 -20.41
CA HIS A 213 5.56 -8.02 -21.52
C HIS A 213 5.49 -6.54 -21.10
N MET A 214 4.91 -6.26 -19.93
CA MET A 214 4.76 -4.88 -19.46
C MET A 214 6.08 -4.29 -18.97
N SER A 215 7.01 -5.10 -18.49
CA SER A 215 8.34 -4.65 -18.07
C SER A 215 9.21 -4.12 -19.22
N GLN A 216 8.91 -4.48 -20.47
CA GLN A 216 9.65 -3.97 -21.63
C GLN A 216 9.56 -2.45 -21.79
N SER A 217 8.39 -1.87 -21.51
CA SER A 217 8.13 -0.44 -21.61
C SER A 217 8.06 0.30 -20.27
N LEU A 218 8.13 -0.41 -19.15
CA LEU A 218 8.00 0.20 -17.82
C LEU A 218 9.10 1.23 -17.55
N VAL A 219 8.68 2.42 -17.09
CA VAL A 219 9.56 3.54 -16.70
C VAL A 219 9.49 3.78 -15.20
N ALA A 220 8.28 3.82 -14.64
CA ALA A 220 8.07 4.01 -13.21
C ALA A 220 6.83 3.26 -12.72
N ALA A 221 6.77 3.03 -11.41
CA ALA A 221 5.58 2.52 -10.73
C ALA A 221 5.47 3.11 -9.33
N PHE A 222 4.23 3.33 -8.85
CA PHE A 222 3.97 3.91 -7.55
C PHE A 222 2.66 3.40 -6.94
N ASN A 223 2.56 3.48 -5.60
CA ASN A 223 1.40 3.00 -4.88
C ASN A 223 0.11 3.74 -5.27
N ALA A 224 -1.02 3.05 -5.23
CA ALA A 224 -2.34 3.63 -5.32
C ALA A 224 -2.84 4.14 -3.95
N GLY A 225 -4.14 4.19 -3.75
CA GLY A 225 -4.76 4.77 -2.56
C GLY A 225 -4.94 3.78 -1.40
N PHE A 226 -5.72 4.19 -0.42
CA PHE A 226 -6.03 3.42 0.80
C PHE A 226 -6.71 2.08 0.50
N LEU A 227 -6.81 1.23 1.51
CA LEU A 227 -7.74 0.09 1.50
C LEU A 227 -9.13 0.58 1.07
N MET A 228 -9.83 -0.19 0.27
CA MET A 228 -11.11 0.25 -0.31
C MET A 228 -12.16 0.62 0.73
N GLN A 229 -12.10 0.00 1.91
CA GLN A 229 -12.97 0.33 3.05
C GLN A 229 -12.68 1.70 3.67
N ASP A 230 -11.45 2.22 3.52
CA ASP A 230 -10.99 3.49 4.10
C ASP A 230 -10.87 4.60 3.04
N ALA A 231 -10.90 4.23 1.76
CA ALA A 231 -10.73 5.14 0.63
C ALA A 231 -11.91 6.09 0.41
N GLU A 232 -13.06 5.82 1.02
CA GLU A 232 -14.33 6.53 0.80
C GLU A 232 -14.66 6.77 -0.68
N GLY A 233 -14.23 5.84 -1.53
CA GLY A 233 -14.31 5.95 -2.97
C GLY A 233 -14.52 4.60 -3.66
N GLY A 234 -14.66 4.66 -4.98
CA GLY A 234 -14.89 3.50 -5.82
C GLY A 234 -13.68 3.05 -6.61
N TYR A 235 -13.90 1.98 -7.37
CA TYR A 235 -12.89 1.36 -8.22
C TYR A 235 -13.53 0.88 -9.53
N TYR A 236 -13.03 1.38 -10.65
CA TYR A 236 -13.43 0.96 -11.99
C TYR A 236 -12.20 0.54 -12.78
N THR A 237 -12.24 -0.59 -13.43
CA THR A 237 -11.16 -1.07 -14.30
C THR A 237 -11.68 -2.06 -15.34
N GLN A 238 -11.08 -2.03 -16.52
CA GLN A 238 -11.34 -3.01 -17.60
C GLN A 238 -12.82 -3.14 -17.95
N GLY A 239 -13.57 -2.05 -18.00
CA GLY A 239 -14.98 -2.02 -18.32
C GLY A 239 -15.92 -2.44 -17.19
N LYS A 240 -15.39 -2.66 -15.96
CA LYS A 240 -16.18 -3.12 -14.81
C LYS A 240 -16.09 -2.14 -13.64
N THR A 241 -17.22 -1.80 -13.07
CA THR A 241 -17.31 -1.14 -11.76
C THR A 241 -17.18 -2.20 -10.68
N ILE A 242 -16.03 -2.27 -10.04
CA ILE A 242 -15.76 -3.23 -8.96
C ILE A 242 -16.37 -2.71 -7.65
N ILE A 243 -16.18 -1.43 -7.37
CA ILE A 243 -16.77 -0.72 -6.24
C ILE A 243 -17.39 0.55 -6.81
N PRO A 244 -18.65 0.88 -6.45
CA PRO A 244 -19.35 2.04 -6.99
C PRO A 244 -18.56 3.33 -6.83
N LEU A 245 -18.46 4.11 -7.92
CA LEU A 245 -17.81 5.41 -7.90
C LEU A 245 -18.68 6.42 -7.16
N ARG A 246 -18.05 7.23 -6.30
CA ARG A 246 -18.72 8.23 -5.47
C ARG A 246 -18.59 9.62 -6.07
N GLN A 247 -19.70 10.34 -6.09
CA GLN A 247 -19.77 11.74 -6.49
C GLN A 247 -18.90 12.61 -5.57
N GLY A 248 -18.13 13.53 -6.16
CA GLY A 248 -17.24 14.43 -5.44
C GLY A 248 -15.91 13.82 -4.95
N ALA A 249 -15.77 12.49 -4.98
CA ALA A 249 -14.53 11.84 -4.56
C ALA A 249 -13.36 12.20 -5.50
N ALA A 250 -12.18 12.39 -4.92
CA ALA A 250 -10.95 12.56 -5.69
C ALA A 250 -10.66 11.29 -6.47
N SER A 251 -10.42 11.45 -7.77
CA SER A 251 -10.35 10.36 -8.73
C SER A 251 -9.09 10.46 -9.59
N PHE A 252 -8.26 9.43 -9.55
CA PHE A 252 -7.25 9.20 -10.55
C PHE A 252 -7.91 8.47 -11.72
N VAL A 253 -7.94 9.09 -12.88
CA VAL A 253 -8.64 8.60 -14.08
C VAL A 253 -7.63 8.28 -15.15
N ILE A 254 -7.76 7.12 -15.77
CA ILE A 254 -6.92 6.68 -16.90
C ILE A 254 -7.82 6.47 -18.11
N TYR A 255 -7.37 7.00 -19.25
CA TYR A 255 -8.06 6.92 -20.52
C TYR A 255 -7.48 5.82 -21.43
N ALA A 256 -8.23 5.45 -22.47
CA ALA A 256 -7.87 4.35 -23.39
C ALA A 256 -6.53 4.56 -24.12
N ASN A 257 -6.14 5.83 -24.35
CA ASN A 257 -4.83 6.17 -24.92
C ASN A 257 -3.69 6.14 -23.90
N GLY A 258 -3.99 5.77 -22.63
CA GLY A 258 -3.03 5.75 -21.52
C GLY A 258 -2.74 7.10 -20.88
N SER A 259 -3.33 8.20 -21.35
CA SER A 259 -3.28 9.48 -20.62
C SER A 259 -4.03 9.36 -19.29
N CYS A 260 -3.67 10.19 -18.31
CA CYS A 260 -4.30 10.17 -17.01
C CYS A 260 -4.54 11.60 -16.47
N THR A 261 -5.46 11.71 -15.53
CA THR A 261 -5.74 12.97 -14.85
C THR A 261 -6.23 12.74 -13.43
N VAL A 262 -6.28 13.81 -12.63
CA VAL A 262 -6.88 13.85 -11.29
C VAL A 262 -7.99 14.89 -11.28
N GLY A 263 -9.13 14.55 -10.65
CA GLY A 263 -10.25 15.47 -10.50
C GLY A 263 -11.34 14.95 -9.58
N ALA A 264 -12.24 15.85 -9.16
CA ALA A 264 -13.43 15.46 -8.41
C ALA A 264 -14.45 14.79 -9.34
N TRP A 265 -14.90 13.58 -8.98
CA TRP A 265 -15.83 12.81 -9.81
C TRP A 265 -17.18 13.48 -9.98
N GLY A 266 -17.68 13.50 -11.21
CA GLY A 266 -18.96 14.07 -11.59
C GLY A 266 -18.97 15.58 -11.74
N THR A 267 -17.87 16.28 -11.42
CA THR A 267 -17.75 17.73 -11.61
C THR A 267 -16.57 18.09 -12.52
N GLN A 268 -15.41 17.52 -12.31
CA GLN A 268 -14.19 17.78 -13.10
C GLN A 268 -13.83 16.61 -14.00
N VAL A 269 -14.15 15.40 -13.57
CA VAL A 269 -13.99 14.15 -14.34
C VAL A 269 -15.26 13.34 -14.22
N SER A 270 -15.59 12.60 -15.29
CA SER A 270 -16.80 11.77 -15.33
C SER A 270 -16.58 10.55 -16.21
N MET A 271 -17.51 9.60 -16.16
CA MET A 271 -17.46 8.44 -17.05
C MET A 271 -17.68 8.86 -18.50
N THR A 272 -16.76 8.45 -19.35
CA THR A 272 -16.85 8.57 -20.82
C THR A 272 -16.42 7.23 -21.44
N PRO A 273 -16.72 6.99 -22.74
CA PRO A 273 -16.26 5.78 -23.43
C PRO A 273 -14.72 5.59 -23.43
N GLN A 274 -13.96 6.66 -23.24
CA GLN A 274 -12.50 6.64 -23.19
C GLN A 274 -11.94 6.28 -21.82
N VAL A 275 -12.75 6.33 -20.75
CA VAL A 275 -12.29 5.96 -19.39
C VAL A 275 -12.14 4.45 -19.28
N VAL A 276 -10.92 3.99 -18.97
CA VAL A 276 -10.60 2.56 -18.82
C VAL A 276 -10.32 2.18 -17.37
N ALA A 277 -9.93 3.14 -16.53
CA ALA A 277 -9.75 2.90 -15.11
C ALA A 277 -10.02 4.17 -14.28
N VAL A 278 -10.55 3.98 -13.08
CA VAL A 278 -10.74 5.03 -12.06
C VAL A 278 -10.41 4.46 -10.70
N ARG A 279 -9.51 5.12 -9.99
CA ARG A 279 -9.19 4.84 -8.59
C ARG A 279 -9.51 6.07 -7.75
N GLN A 280 -10.51 5.96 -6.90
CA GLN A 280 -10.92 7.04 -6.01
C GLN A 280 -10.27 6.91 -4.63
N ASN A 281 -9.94 8.04 -4.01
CA ASN A 281 -9.43 8.10 -2.65
C ASN A 281 -9.80 9.44 -2.01
N LEU A 282 -10.67 9.44 -1.00
CA LEU A 282 -11.09 10.62 -0.24
C LEU A 282 -11.56 11.79 -1.14
N GLN A 283 -11.10 13.01 -0.83
CA GLN A 283 -11.39 14.25 -1.55
C GLN A 283 -10.11 14.86 -2.10
N LEU A 284 -10.24 15.84 -3.01
CA LEU A 284 -9.08 16.59 -3.49
C LEU A 284 -8.39 17.33 -2.33
N LEU A 285 -7.06 17.32 -2.35
CA LEU A 285 -6.19 18.12 -1.47
C LEU A 285 -5.88 19.48 -2.09
N VAL A 286 -5.69 19.47 -3.40
CA VAL A 286 -5.35 20.64 -4.20
C VAL A 286 -6.44 20.81 -5.26
N ASN A 287 -6.93 22.02 -5.41
CA ASN A 287 -7.85 22.41 -6.45
C ASN A 287 -7.51 23.82 -6.94
N ASN A 288 -7.54 24.02 -8.26
CA ASN A 288 -7.17 25.29 -8.91
C ASN A 288 -5.80 25.82 -8.46
N GLY A 289 -4.81 24.95 -8.28
CA GLY A 289 -3.45 25.33 -7.89
C GLY A 289 -3.29 25.80 -6.44
N ALA A 290 -4.28 25.54 -5.59
CA ALA A 290 -4.23 25.89 -4.17
C ALA A 290 -4.72 24.72 -3.30
N PRO A 291 -4.25 24.61 -2.05
CA PRO A 291 -4.84 23.69 -1.09
C PRO A 291 -6.33 23.98 -0.91
N VAL A 292 -7.16 22.93 -0.80
CA VAL A 292 -8.61 23.11 -0.67
C VAL A 292 -8.95 23.85 0.65
N PRO A 293 -10.00 24.69 0.64
CA PRO A 293 -10.43 25.40 1.85
C PRO A 293 -10.79 24.43 2.98
N GLY A 294 -10.43 24.79 4.22
CA GLY A 294 -10.71 23.99 5.42
C GLY A 294 -9.80 22.75 5.57
N LEU A 295 -8.70 22.69 4.85
CA LEU A 295 -7.69 21.65 5.05
C LEU A 295 -7.08 21.79 6.44
N ASN A 296 -7.38 20.83 7.32
CA ASN A 296 -6.92 20.83 8.70
C ASN A 296 -6.03 19.60 8.97
N ALA A 297 -4.77 19.86 9.29
CA ALA A 297 -3.79 18.81 9.58
C ALA A 297 -4.19 17.91 10.76
N ASN A 298 -4.97 18.44 11.70
CA ASN A 298 -5.41 17.70 12.89
C ASN A 298 -6.70 16.87 12.65
N ASP A 299 -7.34 17.01 11.49
CA ASP A 299 -8.52 16.22 11.14
C ASP A 299 -8.09 14.89 10.48
N THR A 300 -7.60 13.99 11.33
CA THR A 300 -7.12 12.66 10.92
C THR A 300 -8.26 11.73 10.50
N THR A 301 -9.51 12.03 10.85
CA THR A 301 -10.66 11.21 10.47
C THR A 301 -11.05 11.43 9.00
N LYS A 302 -10.90 12.66 8.50
CA LYS A 302 -11.24 13.04 7.13
C LYS A 302 -10.14 12.69 6.12
N TRP A 303 -8.87 12.71 6.54
CA TRP A 303 -7.70 12.55 5.66
C TRP A 303 -6.93 11.25 5.92
N GLY A 304 -7.66 10.18 6.14
CA GLY A 304 -7.15 8.88 6.49
C GLY A 304 -6.88 8.76 7.97
N LEU A 305 -7.46 7.73 8.57
CA LEU A 305 -7.17 7.34 9.94
C LEU A 305 -5.68 6.97 10.00
N THR A 306 -4.90 7.90 10.49
CA THR A 306 -3.51 7.60 10.82
C THR A 306 -3.49 6.77 12.10
N LEU A 307 -2.57 5.84 12.14
CA LEU A 307 -2.31 5.05 13.31
C LEU A 307 -2.07 5.97 14.52
N GLY A 308 -2.91 5.87 15.53
CA GLY A 308 -2.82 6.69 16.74
C GLY A 308 -3.17 8.17 16.60
N ASN A 309 -3.97 8.56 15.62
CA ASN A 309 -4.31 9.96 15.32
C ASN A 309 -3.07 10.84 15.06
N GLN A 310 -1.97 10.26 14.60
CA GLN A 310 -0.77 11.01 14.31
C GLN A 310 -0.97 11.93 13.11
N VAL A 311 -0.65 13.18 13.29
CA VAL A 311 -0.71 14.20 12.25
C VAL A 311 0.39 14.00 11.22
N TYR A 312 1.61 13.64 11.69
CA TYR A 312 2.79 13.45 10.87
C TYR A 312 3.12 11.97 10.67
N VAL A 313 2.96 11.48 9.45
CA VAL A 313 3.28 10.09 9.07
C VAL A 313 3.95 10.06 7.70
N TRP A 314 4.33 8.89 7.22
CA TRP A 314 4.58 8.71 5.80
C TRP A 314 3.28 8.94 5.02
N ARG A 315 3.33 9.83 4.04
CA ARG A 315 2.21 10.10 3.12
C ARG A 315 2.68 10.15 1.70
N SER A 316 1.77 9.86 0.79
CA SER A 316 1.95 10.12 -0.62
C SER A 316 0.74 10.84 -1.22
N GLY A 317 0.97 11.52 -2.32
CA GLY A 317 -0.07 12.19 -3.08
C GLY A 317 0.31 12.27 -4.54
N VAL A 318 -0.69 12.41 -5.38
CA VAL A 318 -0.54 12.55 -6.83
C VAL A 318 -1.39 13.70 -7.33
N GLY A 319 -0.92 14.36 -8.37
CA GLY A 319 -1.70 15.43 -8.99
C GLY A 319 -1.24 15.75 -10.41
N VAL A 320 -2.00 16.56 -11.08
CA VAL A 320 -1.71 17.02 -12.44
C VAL A 320 -1.40 18.50 -12.45
N THR A 321 -0.42 18.88 -13.25
CA THR A 321 -0.05 20.28 -13.53
C THR A 321 -0.97 20.91 -14.58
N ALA A 322 -0.85 22.20 -14.80
CA ALA A 322 -1.67 22.92 -15.79
C ALA A 322 -1.39 22.45 -17.23
N ASP A 323 -0.17 22.08 -17.53
CA ASP A 323 0.29 21.52 -18.81
C ASP A 323 0.07 20.01 -18.95
N GLY A 324 -0.46 19.35 -17.91
CA GLY A 324 -0.86 17.95 -17.95
C GLY A 324 0.16 16.95 -17.43
N ALA A 325 1.32 17.38 -16.94
CA ALA A 325 2.27 16.47 -16.29
C ALA A 325 1.66 15.82 -15.04
N LEU A 326 2.10 14.61 -14.72
CA LEU A 326 1.74 13.93 -13.49
C LEU A 326 2.84 14.14 -12.45
N VAL A 327 2.47 14.55 -11.25
CA VAL A 327 3.40 14.72 -10.13
C VAL A 327 3.03 13.78 -9.00
N TYR A 328 4.02 13.06 -8.48
CA TYR A 328 3.91 12.27 -7.27
C TYR A 328 4.77 12.89 -6.17
N VAL A 329 4.26 12.96 -4.95
CA VAL A 329 4.98 13.37 -3.75
C VAL A 329 4.90 12.25 -2.73
N GLY A 330 6.03 11.90 -2.10
CA GLY A 330 6.02 10.89 -1.03
C GLY A 330 7.18 11.03 -0.08
N GLY A 331 6.92 10.74 1.21
CA GLY A 331 7.99 10.76 2.21
C GLY A 331 7.50 10.76 3.66
N PRO A 332 8.47 10.74 4.59
CA PRO A 332 8.21 10.74 6.04
C PRO A 332 7.81 12.11 6.57
N GLY A 333 7.14 12.12 7.72
CA GLY A 333 6.86 13.33 8.49
C GLY A 333 5.96 14.34 7.78
N LEU A 334 5.06 13.85 6.91
CA LEU A 334 4.08 14.67 6.22
C LEU A 334 2.75 14.69 6.99
N ASN A 335 2.21 15.88 7.16
CA ASN A 335 0.79 16.05 7.42
C ASN A 335 0.06 16.42 6.12
N ILE A 336 -1.25 16.45 6.16
CA ILE A 336 -2.06 16.67 4.95
C ILE A 336 -1.83 18.07 4.35
N THR A 337 -1.61 19.09 5.18
CA THR A 337 -1.34 20.46 4.74
C THR A 337 0.04 20.57 4.09
N THR A 338 1.05 19.91 4.69
CA THR A 338 2.40 19.86 4.11
C THR A 338 2.40 19.14 2.76
N LEU A 339 1.68 18.01 2.66
CA LEU A 339 1.53 17.28 1.39
C LEU A 339 0.87 18.16 0.31
N ALA A 340 -0.23 18.84 0.64
CA ALA A 340 -0.90 19.74 -0.30
C ALA A 340 0.01 20.89 -0.76
N ASN A 341 0.76 21.50 0.16
CA ASN A 341 1.71 22.57 -0.16
C ASN A 341 2.86 22.08 -1.07
N LEU A 342 3.38 20.89 -0.85
CA LEU A 342 4.42 20.29 -1.70
C LEU A 342 3.89 20.02 -3.11
N LEU A 343 2.68 19.48 -3.24
CA LEU A 343 2.01 19.30 -4.54
C LEU A 343 1.85 20.64 -5.29
N VAL A 344 1.34 21.67 -4.62
CA VAL A 344 1.18 23.01 -5.23
C VAL A 344 2.53 23.59 -5.67
N ARG A 345 3.58 23.47 -4.84
CA ARG A 345 4.93 23.96 -5.20
C ARG A 345 5.54 23.20 -6.38
N ALA A 346 5.16 21.95 -6.57
CA ALA A 346 5.55 21.16 -7.74
C ALA A 346 4.66 21.44 -8.98
N GLY A 347 3.81 22.48 -8.93
CA GLY A 347 3.00 22.91 -10.08
C GLY A 347 1.63 22.22 -10.19
N VAL A 348 1.23 21.44 -9.21
CA VAL A 348 -0.05 20.71 -9.24
C VAL A 348 -1.24 21.69 -9.15
N VAL A 349 -2.17 21.56 -10.09
CA VAL A 349 -3.44 22.32 -10.10
C VAL A 349 -4.62 21.51 -9.56
N ARG A 350 -4.57 20.18 -9.66
CA ARG A 350 -5.51 19.25 -9.00
C ARG A 350 -4.73 18.07 -8.45
N GLY A 351 -4.91 17.81 -7.16
CA GLY A 351 -4.16 16.75 -6.46
C GLY A 351 -4.98 16.04 -5.42
N MET A 352 -4.62 14.78 -5.16
CA MET A 352 -5.25 13.91 -4.20
C MET A 352 -4.22 13.18 -3.34
N GLU A 353 -4.63 12.75 -2.16
CA GLU A 353 -3.85 11.85 -1.33
C GLU A 353 -3.86 10.45 -1.92
N MET A 354 -2.72 9.78 -1.85
CA MET A 354 -2.57 8.35 -2.12
C MET A 354 -2.41 7.61 -0.80
N ASP A 355 -1.80 6.41 -0.80
CA ASP A 355 -1.65 5.65 0.44
C ASP A 355 -0.70 6.33 1.43
N ILE A 356 -0.87 6.01 2.71
CA ILE A 356 -0.09 6.48 3.85
C ILE A 356 0.55 5.29 4.55
N ASN A 357 1.50 5.56 5.47
CA ASN A 357 2.28 4.56 6.19
C ASN A 357 3.58 4.19 5.45
N THR A 358 4.59 3.87 6.24
CA THR A 358 5.92 3.47 5.79
C THR A 358 5.89 2.27 4.84
N ASP A 359 4.99 1.32 5.09
CA ASP A 359 4.91 0.09 4.32
C ASP A 359 4.26 0.27 2.94
N TRP A 360 3.45 1.31 2.74
CA TRP A 360 2.64 1.46 1.52
C TRP A 360 3.17 2.54 0.58
N VAL A 361 3.77 3.60 1.11
CA VAL A 361 4.31 4.69 0.28
C VAL A 361 5.56 4.21 -0.46
N ASN A 362 5.47 4.16 -1.79
CA ASN A 362 6.58 3.76 -2.65
C ASN A 362 6.42 4.36 -4.06
N PHE A 363 7.51 4.87 -4.57
CA PHE A 363 7.71 5.22 -5.97
C PHE A 363 9.04 4.61 -6.42
N SER A 364 9.05 3.95 -7.57
CA SER A 364 10.24 3.34 -8.14
C SER A 364 10.36 3.72 -9.61
N ALA A 365 11.54 4.17 -10.02
CA ALA A 365 11.90 4.39 -11.42
C ALA A 365 12.88 3.31 -11.89
N TYR A 366 12.80 2.90 -13.16
CA TYR A 366 13.59 1.81 -13.74
C TYR A 366 14.40 2.31 -14.91
N ALA A 367 15.71 2.12 -14.84
CA ALA A 367 16.70 2.56 -15.84
C ALA A 367 17.46 1.36 -16.45
N PRO A 368 16.76 0.44 -17.16
CA PRO A 368 17.43 -0.66 -17.86
C PRO A 368 18.32 -0.16 -18.99
N ALA A 369 19.32 -0.95 -19.36
CA ALA A 369 20.10 -0.72 -20.58
C ALA A 369 19.15 -0.75 -21.82
N PRO A 370 19.51 -0.08 -22.91
CA PRO A 370 18.69 -0.08 -24.14
C PRO A 370 18.30 -1.48 -24.58
N GLY A 371 17.00 -1.67 -24.89
CA GLY A 371 16.45 -2.97 -25.29
C GLY A 371 16.22 -3.98 -24.15
N GLN A 372 16.61 -3.66 -22.91
CA GLN A 372 16.39 -4.54 -21.78
C GLN A 372 15.07 -4.20 -21.05
N PRO A 373 14.42 -5.19 -20.43
CA PRO A 373 13.23 -4.96 -19.62
C PRO A 373 13.58 -4.27 -18.29
N ALA A 374 12.63 -3.56 -17.74
CA ALA A 374 12.68 -3.13 -16.34
C ALA A 374 12.69 -4.36 -15.42
N ALA A 375 13.51 -4.31 -14.38
CA ALA A 375 13.68 -5.36 -13.39
C ALA A 375 14.06 -4.73 -12.03
N PRO A 376 13.91 -5.46 -10.92
CA PRO A 376 14.37 -4.98 -9.61
C PRO A 376 15.82 -4.50 -9.60
N SER A 377 16.70 -5.17 -10.35
CA SER A 377 18.15 -4.89 -10.39
C SER A 377 18.51 -3.58 -11.10
N ASN A 378 17.63 -3.03 -11.92
CA ASN A 378 17.83 -1.76 -12.62
C ASN A 378 16.84 -0.67 -12.20
N GLY A 379 16.16 -0.88 -11.08
CA GLY A 379 15.25 0.08 -10.46
C GLY A 379 15.89 0.79 -9.27
N ALA A 380 15.40 1.99 -8.99
CA ALA A 380 15.70 2.76 -7.79
C ALA A 380 14.41 3.33 -7.21
N THR A 381 14.31 3.37 -5.88
CA THR A 381 13.19 4.08 -5.21
C THR A 381 13.50 5.57 -5.11
N LEU A 382 12.47 6.40 -5.20
CA LEU A 382 12.55 7.86 -5.04
C LEU A 382 13.27 8.26 -3.73
N LEU A 383 12.99 7.55 -2.64
CA LEU A 383 13.75 7.65 -1.39
C LEU A 383 14.28 6.26 -1.02
N SER A 384 15.54 6.15 -0.66
CA SER A 384 16.17 4.88 -0.26
C SER A 384 15.51 4.22 0.97
N SER A 385 14.76 5.00 1.75
CA SER A 385 13.97 4.54 2.90
C SER A 385 12.58 4.02 2.56
N MET A 386 12.16 4.05 1.29
CA MET A 386 10.89 3.46 0.85
C MET A 386 10.95 1.93 0.94
N MET A 387 10.04 1.36 1.72
CA MET A 387 9.98 -0.09 1.97
C MET A 387 9.68 -0.87 0.68
N GLY A 388 10.15 -2.13 0.65
CA GLY A 388 9.95 -3.05 -0.48
C GLY A 388 10.87 -2.78 -1.68
N GLY A 389 11.54 -1.64 -1.72
CA GLY A 389 12.47 -1.31 -2.79
C GLY A 389 11.85 -1.37 -4.20
N PRO A 390 12.66 -1.38 -5.26
CA PRO A 390 12.18 -1.47 -6.63
C PRO A 390 11.62 -2.86 -7.01
N ALA A 391 11.80 -3.86 -6.14
CA ALA A 391 11.25 -5.20 -6.34
C ALA A 391 9.74 -5.28 -6.06
N ARG A 392 9.19 -4.34 -5.31
CA ARG A 392 7.81 -4.37 -4.81
C ARG A 392 6.79 -4.80 -5.86
N TYR A 393 6.78 -4.16 -7.00
CA TYR A 393 5.78 -4.36 -8.05
C TYR A 393 6.06 -5.58 -8.96
N PHE A 394 7.19 -6.25 -8.75
CA PHE A 394 7.56 -7.50 -9.40
C PHE A 394 7.29 -8.73 -8.52
N THR A 395 6.62 -8.55 -7.39
CA THR A 395 6.16 -9.62 -6.49
C THR A 395 4.64 -9.72 -6.50
N ASP A 396 4.09 -10.75 -5.89
CA ASP A 396 2.65 -10.89 -5.64
C ASP A 396 2.21 -9.88 -4.57
N TRP A 397 2.13 -8.60 -5.00
CA TRP A 397 1.85 -7.48 -4.12
C TRP A 397 0.35 -7.37 -3.82
N PRO A 398 -0.08 -7.24 -2.53
CA PRO A 398 -1.50 -7.27 -2.17
C PRO A 398 -2.28 -5.99 -2.54
N ARG A 399 -1.60 -4.84 -2.65
CA ARG A 399 -2.21 -3.54 -2.92
C ARG A 399 -2.19 -3.20 -4.39
N ASP A 400 -3.16 -2.42 -4.81
CA ASP A 400 -3.20 -1.81 -6.13
C ASP A 400 -2.13 -0.73 -6.30
N PHE A 401 -1.68 -0.54 -7.54
CA PHE A 401 -0.62 0.41 -7.89
C PHE A 401 -0.77 0.91 -9.33
N ILE A 402 -0.03 1.95 -9.66
CA ILE A 402 -0.02 2.54 -10.98
C ILE A 402 1.35 2.35 -11.62
N THR A 403 1.38 1.95 -12.88
CA THR A 403 2.59 1.90 -13.70
C THR A 403 2.57 3.02 -14.73
N MET A 404 3.75 3.58 -15.01
CA MET A 404 4.00 4.52 -16.10
C MET A 404 4.94 3.85 -17.08
N SER A 405 4.44 3.56 -18.28
CA SER A 405 5.18 2.90 -19.35
C SER A 405 5.49 3.88 -20.49
N ALA A 406 6.60 3.69 -21.19
CA ALA A 406 6.95 4.47 -22.36
C ALA A 406 5.81 4.44 -23.39
N ALA A 407 5.45 5.59 -23.91
CA ALA A 407 4.56 5.70 -25.06
C ALA A 407 5.22 5.05 -26.29
N PRO A 408 4.44 4.44 -27.18
CA PRO A 408 4.95 3.83 -28.41
C PRO A 408 5.54 4.84 -29.39
#